data_b934100e840434bc19ed1e9803d15af9
#
_entry.id   b934100e840434bc19ed1e9803d15af9
#
_cell.length_a   1.000
_cell.length_b   1.000
_cell.length_c   1.000
_cell.angle_alpha   90.00
_cell.angle_beta   90.00
_cell.angle_gamma   90.00
#
_symmetry.space_group_name_H-M   'P 1'
#
loop_
_entity.id
_entity.type
_entity.pdbx_description
1 polymer ?
#
loop_
_entity_poly.entity_id
_entity_poly.type
_entity_poly.pdbx_seq_one_letter_code
_entity_poly.pdbx_strand_id
1 'polypeptide(L)' 'MNRIKEVLEEKGVKQTWLAEKLGRSFSIVNAYVCNRRQPSLELLFEIARLLQ' A
#
# COMPACT_ATOMS: atom_id res chain seq x y z
N MET A 1 7.19 5.20 9.53
CA MET A 1 7.70 4.53 8.35
C MET A 1 7.08 3.16 8.18
N ASN A 2 6.70 2.79 6.98
CA ASN A 2 6.07 1.49 6.76
C ASN A 2 6.93 0.62 5.83
N ARG A 3 6.57 -0.66 5.73
CA ARG A 3 7.30 -1.64 4.92
C ARG A 3 6.47 -2.13 3.74
N ILE A 4 5.54 -1.31 3.27
CA ILE A 4 4.63 -1.72 2.19
C ILE A 4 5.41 -2.10 0.93
N LYS A 5 6.42 -1.29 0.57
CA LYS A 5 7.22 -1.54 -0.62
C LYS A 5 7.87 -2.94 -0.58
N GLU A 6 8.46 -3.28 0.55
CA GLU A 6 9.12 -4.57 0.72
C GLU A 6 8.14 -5.73 0.58
N VAL A 7 6.97 -5.59 1.18
CA VAL A 7 5.95 -6.63 1.12
C VAL A 7 5.41 -6.81 -0.29
N LEU A 8 5.18 -5.70 -0.99
CA LEU A 8 4.74 -5.78 -2.39
C LEU A 8 5.77 -6.49 -3.25
N GLU A 9 7.05 -6.19 -3.06
CA GLU A 9 8.12 -6.82 -3.81
C GLU A 9 8.22 -8.31 -3.49
N GLU A 10 8.13 -8.66 -2.21
CA GLU A 10 8.18 -10.06 -1.80
C GLU A 10 7.05 -10.89 -2.39
N LYS A 11 5.88 -10.30 -2.48
CA LYS A 11 4.70 -11.01 -2.97
C LYS A 11 4.49 -10.86 -4.47
N GLY A 12 5.31 -10.06 -5.14
CA GLY A 12 5.16 -9.80 -6.56
C GLY A 12 3.87 -9.08 -6.91
N VAL A 13 3.40 -8.20 -6.03
CA VAL A 13 2.15 -7.47 -6.20
C VAL A 13 2.45 -6.04 -6.65
N LYS A 14 1.67 -5.55 -7.61
CA LYS A 14 1.86 -4.22 -8.16
C LYS A 14 1.09 -3.17 -7.36
N GLN A 15 1.64 -1.94 -7.32
CA GLN A 15 0.97 -0.83 -6.66
C GLN A 15 -0.38 -0.51 -7.30
N THR A 16 -0.48 -0.68 -8.62
CA THR A 16 -1.75 -0.44 -9.34
C THR A 16 -2.85 -1.37 -8.82
N TRP A 17 -2.50 -2.63 -8.58
CA TRP A 17 -3.46 -3.59 -8.03
C TRP A 17 -3.90 -3.14 -6.63
N LEU A 18 -2.94 -2.73 -5.81
CA LEU A 18 -3.26 -2.29 -4.45
C LEU A 18 -4.16 -1.06 -4.46
N ALA A 19 -3.84 -0.09 -5.32
CA ALA A 19 -4.64 1.13 -5.45
C ALA A 19 -6.09 0.80 -5.84
N GLU A 20 -6.25 -0.11 -6.79
CA GLU A 20 -7.57 -0.52 -7.23
C GLU A 20 -8.36 -1.16 -6.09
N LYS A 21 -7.74 -2.05 -5.34
CA LYS A 21 -8.40 -2.75 -4.23
C LYS A 21 -8.77 -1.80 -3.09
N LEU A 22 -7.96 -0.78 -2.87
CA LEU A 22 -8.23 0.21 -1.84
C LEU A 22 -9.21 1.29 -2.28
N GLY A 23 -9.51 1.37 -3.58
CA GLY A 23 -10.32 2.45 -4.12
C GLY A 23 -9.66 3.81 -4.00
N ARG A 24 -8.33 3.85 -4.06
CA ARG A 24 -7.55 5.08 -3.94
C ARG A 24 -6.75 5.30 -5.22
N SER A 25 -6.32 6.55 -5.41
CA SER A 25 -5.50 6.87 -6.60
C SER A 25 -4.11 6.23 -6.48
N PHE A 26 -3.51 5.96 -7.63
CA PHE A 26 -2.14 5.46 -7.67
C PHE A 26 -1.17 6.42 -6.97
N SER A 27 -1.36 7.74 -7.18
CA SER A 27 -0.50 8.77 -6.57
C SER A 27 -0.47 8.65 -5.06
N ILE A 28 -1.64 8.47 -4.44
CA ILE A 28 -1.75 8.35 -2.99
C ILE A 28 -1.06 7.07 -2.52
N VAL A 29 -1.34 5.96 -3.19
CA VAL A 29 -0.74 4.67 -2.80
C VAL A 29 0.77 4.72 -2.99
N ASN A 30 1.23 5.32 -4.08
CA ASN A 30 2.66 5.48 -4.33
C ASN A 30 3.33 6.30 -3.22
N ALA A 31 2.65 7.34 -2.73
CA ALA A 31 3.17 8.15 -1.63
C ALA A 31 3.33 7.31 -0.36
N TYR A 32 2.39 6.41 -0.09
CA TYR A 32 2.50 5.49 1.06
C TYR A 32 3.66 4.51 0.87
N VAL A 33 3.76 3.92 -0.31
CA VAL A 33 4.79 2.93 -0.62
C VAL A 33 6.19 3.55 -0.53
N CYS A 34 6.33 4.79 -0.97
CA CYS A 34 7.62 5.49 -0.96
C CYS A 34 7.87 6.23 0.37
N ASN A 35 7.01 6.07 1.34
CA ASN A 35 7.13 6.69 2.67
C ASN A 35 7.12 8.21 2.64
N ARG A 36 6.52 8.82 1.60
CA ARG A 36 6.31 10.28 1.57
C ARG A 36 5.12 10.69 2.43
N ARG A 37 4.16 9.76 2.59
CA ARG A 37 3.01 9.93 3.47
C ARG A 37 2.76 8.61 4.16
N GLN A 38 2.18 8.67 5.35
CA GLN A 38 1.79 7.46 6.07
C GLN A 38 0.28 7.29 5.98
N PRO A 39 -0.21 6.08 5.72
CA PRO A 39 -1.66 5.83 5.74
C PRO A 39 -2.19 5.94 7.18
N SER A 40 -3.50 6.18 7.30
CA SER A 40 -4.16 6.11 8.59
C SER A 40 -4.04 4.69 9.12
N LEU A 41 -4.23 4.52 10.42
CA LEU A 41 -4.17 3.20 11.03
C LEU A 41 -5.20 2.25 10.41
N GLU A 42 -6.42 2.74 10.18
CA GLU A 42 -7.47 1.95 9.54
C GLU A 42 -7.03 1.47 8.15
N LEU A 43 -6.47 2.38 7.38
CA LEU A 43 -6.04 2.07 6.02
C LEU A 43 -4.85 1.09 6.04
N LEU A 44 -3.96 1.27 7.01
CA LEU A 44 -2.82 0.37 7.16
C LEU A 44 -3.28 -1.06 7.46
N PHE A 45 -4.29 -1.22 8.32
CA PHE A 45 -4.87 -2.53 8.60
C PHE A 45 -5.50 -3.14 7.36
N GLU A 46 -6.18 -2.32 6.56
CA GLU A 46 -6.78 -2.80 5.32
C GLU A 46 -5.72 -3.27 4.33
N ILE A 47 -4.64 -2.51 4.19
CA ILE A 47 -3.50 -2.91 3.35
C ILE A 47 -2.92 -4.23 3.83
N ALA A 48 -2.71 -4.35 5.12
CA ALA A 48 -2.16 -5.58 5.71
C ALA A 48 -3.06 -6.78 5.41
N ARG A 49 -4.38 -6.60 5.52
CA ARG A 49 -5.32 -7.66 5.24
C ARG A 49 -5.27 -8.08 3.77
N LEU A 50 -5.15 -7.12 2.87
CA LEU A 50 -5.07 -7.41 1.43
C LEU A 50 -3.78 -8.13 1.06
N LEU A 51 -2.72 -7.90 1.80
CA LEU A 51 -1.40 -8.44 1.49
C LEU A 51 -1.02 -9.69 2.28
N GLN A 52 -1.93 -10.22 3.07
CA GLN A 52 -1.63 -11.44 3.82
C GLN A 52 -1.55 -12.67 2.93
#